data_b8d41d7ebd243d7454d14b03285b1dca
#
_entry.id   b8d41d7ebd243d7454d14b03285b1dca
#
_cell.length_a   1.000
_cell.length_b   1.000
_cell.length_c   1.000
_cell.angle_alpha   90.00
_cell.angle_beta   90.00
_cell.angle_gamma   90.00
#
_symmetry.space_group_name_H-M   'P 1'
#
loop_
_entity.id
_entity.type
_entity.pdbx_description
1 polymer ?
#
loop_
_entity_poly.entity_id
_entity_poly.type
_entity_poly.pdbx_seq_one_letter_code
_entity_poly.pdbx_strand_id
1 'polypeptide(L)'
;SHAISQTGSLPSGVTVTELLTTSSKGYLKQSDDTKTDPAPLSIASASENKDTGARMIWIAAPLFASDSFISATNGANLYCFLNMLSWLCDSFKSSLPEISAVDISASTLTVTSSSAVMWGAVFVIIVPVVVIAVGFIRWNRRRKQ
;
A
#
# COMPACT_ATOMS: atom_id res chain seq x y z
N SER A 1 13.28 0.75 -8.98
CA SER A 1 13.59 -0.71 -8.92
C SER A 1 15.08 -0.89 -9.13
N HIS A 2 15.64 -1.90 -8.52
CA HIS A 2 17.05 -2.30 -8.69
C HIS A 2 17.07 -3.62 -9.47
N ALA A 3 18.19 -3.95 -10.09
CA ALA A 3 18.39 -5.27 -10.66
C ALA A 3 19.23 -6.13 -9.72
N ILE A 4 18.99 -7.43 -9.79
CA ILE A 4 19.75 -8.44 -9.05
C ILE A 4 20.76 -9.04 -10.02
N SER A 5 22.02 -9.09 -9.61
CA SER A 5 23.06 -9.80 -10.34
C SER A 5 23.81 -10.73 -9.42
N GLN A 6 24.15 -11.90 -9.92
CA GLN A 6 25.00 -12.83 -9.18
C GLN A 6 26.45 -12.37 -9.30
N THR A 7 27.11 -12.18 -8.15
CA THR A 7 28.53 -11.85 -8.06
C THR A 7 29.29 -13.05 -7.50
N GLY A 8 30.13 -13.64 -8.35
CA GLY A 8 30.98 -14.79 -7.93
C GLY A 8 30.35 -16.16 -8.10
N SER A 9 31.07 -17.19 -7.66
CA SER A 9 30.63 -18.59 -7.69
C SER A 9 29.71 -18.90 -6.51
N LEU A 10 28.65 -19.67 -6.76
CA LEU A 10 27.77 -20.15 -5.69
C LEU A 10 28.47 -21.19 -4.83
N PRO A 11 28.21 -21.21 -3.50
CA PRO A 11 28.62 -22.31 -2.63
C PRO A 11 28.04 -23.65 -3.12
N SER A 12 28.70 -24.76 -2.77
CA SER A 12 28.16 -26.09 -3.10
C SER A 12 26.78 -26.29 -2.48
N GLY A 13 25.90 -26.94 -3.19
CA GLY A 13 24.52 -27.20 -2.75
C GLY A 13 23.54 -26.01 -2.93
N VAL A 14 24.02 -24.81 -3.23
CA VAL A 14 23.15 -23.65 -3.46
C VAL A 14 22.78 -23.55 -4.93
N THR A 15 21.47 -23.45 -5.18
CA THR A 15 20.92 -23.15 -6.50
C THR A 15 20.20 -21.81 -6.48
N VAL A 16 20.36 -21.01 -7.52
CA VAL A 16 19.65 -19.73 -7.69
C VAL A 16 18.81 -19.81 -8.95
N THR A 17 17.55 -19.44 -8.83
CA THR A 17 16.58 -19.42 -9.93
C THR A 17 16.02 -17.99 -10.07
N GLU A 18 16.03 -17.44 -11.26
CA GLU A 18 15.39 -16.18 -11.56
C GLU A 18 13.87 -16.39 -11.63
N LEU A 19 13.12 -15.60 -10.86
CA LEU A 19 11.66 -15.68 -10.81
C LEU A 19 11.00 -14.64 -11.70
N LEU A 20 11.52 -13.44 -11.71
CA LEU A 20 10.99 -12.32 -12.50
C LEU A 20 12.13 -11.60 -13.20
N THR A 21 11.97 -11.42 -14.51
CA THR A 21 12.91 -10.66 -15.35
C THR A 21 12.19 -9.55 -16.11
N THR A 22 12.89 -8.47 -16.40
CA THR A 22 12.37 -7.45 -17.30
C THR A 22 12.35 -7.97 -18.75
N SER A 23 11.70 -7.24 -19.64
CA SER A 23 11.83 -7.47 -21.07
C SER A 23 13.27 -7.22 -21.56
N SER A 24 13.60 -7.68 -22.76
CA SER A 24 14.89 -7.43 -23.40
C SER A 24 15.20 -5.93 -23.63
N LYS A 25 14.23 -5.04 -23.43
CA LYS A 25 14.38 -3.59 -23.52
C LYS A 25 14.66 -2.91 -22.16
N GLY A 26 14.83 -3.71 -21.10
CA GLY A 26 15.17 -3.20 -19.77
C GLY A 26 16.55 -2.54 -19.77
N TYR A 27 16.73 -1.46 -19.01
CA TYR A 27 18.02 -0.83 -18.80
C TYR A 27 18.15 -0.36 -17.35
N LEU A 28 19.36 -0.27 -16.84
CA LEU A 28 19.67 0.37 -15.57
C LEU A 28 19.97 1.84 -15.81
N LYS A 29 19.40 2.70 -14.98
CA LYS A 29 19.72 4.12 -14.93
C LYS A 29 20.65 4.34 -13.74
N GLN A 30 21.86 4.84 -14.02
CA GLN A 30 22.81 5.21 -12.98
C GLN A 30 22.55 6.62 -12.44
N SER A 31 23.19 6.96 -11.33
CA SER A 31 22.99 8.27 -10.67
C SER A 31 23.42 9.48 -11.50
N ASP A 32 24.25 9.27 -12.50
CA ASP A 32 24.73 10.27 -13.46
C ASP A 32 23.86 10.39 -14.73
N ASP A 33 22.66 9.82 -14.70
CA ASP A 33 21.69 9.77 -15.80
C ASP A 33 22.12 8.89 -16.99
N THR A 34 23.26 8.21 -16.90
CA THR A 34 23.69 7.24 -17.93
C THR A 34 22.80 6.00 -17.88
N LYS A 35 22.51 5.44 -19.05
CA LYS A 35 21.73 4.21 -19.21
C LYS A 35 22.65 3.10 -19.67
N THR A 36 22.47 1.91 -19.12
CA THR A 36 23.13 0.73 -19.66
C THR A 36 22.50 0.29 -20.98
N ASP A 37 23.18 -0.55 -21.74
CA ASP A 37 22.60 -1.19 -22.90
C ASP A 37 21.36 -1.99 -22.52
N PRO A 38 20.33 -2.03 -23.37
CA PRO A 38 19.13 -2.79 -23.11
C PRO A 38 19.42 -4.29 -22.95
N ALA A 39 18.98 -4.85 -21.83
CA ALA A 39 19.13 -6.27 -21.52
C ALA A 39 18.01 -6.74 -20.59
N PRO A 40 17.66 -8.04 -20.57
CA PRO A 40 16.79 -8.59 -19.55
C PRO A 40 17.50 -8.51 -18.19
N LEU A 41 16.83 -7.92 -17.21
CA LEU A 41 17.35 -7.71 -15.87
C LEU A 41 16.53 -8.52 -14.87
N SER A 42 17.19 -9.27 -13.99
CA SER A 42 16.50 -10.00 -12.93
C SER A 42 16.01 -9.03 -11.84
N ILE A 43 14.73 -9.13 -11.50
CA ILE A 43 14.07 -8.30 -10.47
C ILE A 43 13.76 -9.14 -9.23
N ALA A 44 13.50 -10.43 -9.39
CA ALA A 44 13.29 -11.34 -8.28
C ALA A 44 14.00 -12.66 -8.53
N SER A 45 14.63 -13.19 -7.51
CA SER A 45 15.31 -14.48 -7.54
C SER A 45 15.04 -15.28 -6.27
N ALA A 46 15.01 -16.60 -6.42
CA ALA A 46 14.93 -17.55 -5.33
C ALA A 46 16.25 -18.30 -5.21
N SER A 47 16.69 -18.55 -4.00
CA SER A 47 17.83 -19.42 -3.73
C SER A 47 17.42 -20.54 -2.76
N GLU A 48 17.92 -21.73 -3.01
CA GLU A 48 17.73 -22.90 -2.17
C GLU A 48 19.07 -23.58 -1.92
N ASN A 49 19.32 -23.90 -0.67
CA ASN A 49 20.43 -24.75 -0.29
C ASN A 49 19.89 -26.16 -0.04
N LYS A 50 20.26 -27.10 -0.92
CA LYS A 50 19.78 -28.51 -0.85
C LYS A 50 20.32 -29.27 0.36
N ASP A 51 21.46 -28.86 0.89
CA ASP A 51 22.10 -29.55 2.01
C ASP A 51 21.43 -29.19 3.35
N THR A 52 21.03 -27.94 3.49
CA THR A 52 20.39 -27.41 4.72
C THR A 52 18.89 -27.24 4.63
N GLY A 53 18.31 -27.28 3.41
CA GLY A 53 16.91 -26.97 3.15
C GLY A 53 16.59 -25.46 3.30
N ALA A 54 17.59 -24.60 3.47
CA ALA A 54 17.39 -23.17 3.61
C ALA A 54 16.93 -22.56 2.28
N ARG A 55 15.88 -21.74 2.35
CA ARG A 55 15.30 -21.05 1.19
C ARG A 55 15.26 -19.55 1.41
N MET A 56 15.51 -18.79 0.38
CA MET A 56 15.46 -17.34 0.40
C MET A 56 14.88 -16.82 -0.92
N ILE A 57 14.06 -15.77 -0.83
CA ILE A 57 13.60 -15.02 -1.99
C ILE A 57 14.04 -13.57 -1.85
N TRP A 58 14.59 -13.04 -2.92
CA TRP A 58 15.00 -11.66 -3.02
C TRP A 58 14.18 -10.94 -4.08
N ILE A 59 13.53 -9.82 -3.70
CA ILE A 59 12.74 -8.99 -4.62
C ILE A 59 13.32 -7.58 -4.60
N ALA A 60 13.82 -7.11 -5.73
CA ALA A 60 14.43 -5.80 -5.90
C ALA A 60 13.43 -4.68 -6.26
N ALA A 61 12.14 -4.95 -6.11
CA ALA A 61 11.04 -4.01 -6.36
C ALA A 61 10.27 -3.74 -5.07
N PRO A 62 10.57 -2.68 -4.31
CA PRO A 62 9.95 -2.43 -3.00
C PRO A 62 8.44 -2.20 -3.07
N LEU A 63 7.92 -1.72 -4.20
CA LEU A 63 6.49 -1.51 -4.41
C LEU A 63 5.74 -2.75 -4.93
N PHE A 64 6.42 -3.90 -5.08
CA PHE A 64 5.85 -5.11 -5.65
C PHE A 64 4.57 -5.59 -4.95
N ALA A 65 4.51 -5.45 -3.62
CA ALA A 65 3.36 -5.84 -2.79
C ALA A 65 2.50 -4.65 -2.34
N SER A 66 2.62 -3.47 -2.98
CA SER A 66 1.80 -2.32 -2.64
C SER A 66 0.40 -2.39 -3.28
N ASP A 67 -0.61 -1.84 -2.61
CA ASP A 67 -2.00 -1.84 -3.08
C ASP A 67 -2.16 -1.21 -4.48
N SER A 68 -1.40 -0.15 -4.75
CA SER A 68 -1.41 0.52 -6.06
C SER A 68 -0.92 -0.39 -7.18
N PHE A 69 0.12 -1.20 -6.91
CA PHE A 69 0.65 -2.16 -7.88
C PHE A 69 -0.25 -3.38 -8.04
N ILE A 70 -0.84 -3.86 -6.95
CA ILE A 70 -1.82 -4.97 -6.98
C ILE A 70 -3.02 -4.57 -7.84
N SER A 71 -3.53 -3.36 -7.67
CA SER A 71 -4.64 -2.83 -8.49
C SER A 71 -4.25 -2.67 -9.96
N ALA A 72 -3.05 -2.15 -10.25
CA ALA A 72 -2.56 -1.94 -11.62
C ALA A 72 -2.34 -3.25 -12.40
N THR A 73 -2.09 -4.36 -11.70
CA THR A 73 -1.82 -5.68 -12.29
C THR A 73 -2.98 -6.65 -12.16
N ASN A 74 -4.17 -6.17 -11.80
CA ASN A 74 -5.35 -7.01 -11.54
C ASN A 74 -5.04 -8.17 -10.56
N GLY A 75 -4.23 -7.93 -9.55
CA GLY A 75 -3.89 -8.92 -8.54
C GLY A 75 -2.77 -9.91 -8.92
N ALA A 76 -2.21 -9.86 -10.13
CA ALA A 76 -1.17 -10.80 -10.56
C ALA A 76 0.06 -10.76 -9.64
N ASN A 77 0.46 -9.59 -9.16
CA ASN A 77 1.56 -9.45 -8.21
C ASN A 77 1.25 -10.12 -6.87
N LEU A 78 0.01 -10.03 -6.40
CA LEU A 78 -0.42 -10.67 -5.16
C LEU A 78 -0.34 -12.20 -5.29
N TYR A 79 -0.84 -12.77 -6.38
CA TYR A 79 -0.74 -14.21 -6.63
C TYR A 79 0.72 -14.67 -6.71
N CYS A 80 1.57 -13.90 -7.37
CA CYS A 80 2.99 -14.19 -7.44
C CYS A 80 3.63 -14.18 -6.04
N PHE A 81 3.31 -13.17 -5.22
CA PHE A 81 3.80 -13.06 -3.86
C PHE A 81 3.33 -14.21 -2.95
N LEU A 82 2.06 -14.60 -3.05
CA LEU A 82 1.52 -15.73 -2.29
C LEU A 82 2.17 -17.06 -2.70
N ASN A 83 2.46 -17.26 -3.99
CA ASN A 83 3.20 -18.44 -4.46
C ASN A 83 4.63 -18.46 -3.92
N MET A 84 5.30 -17.31 -3.87
CA MET A 84 6.63 -17.18 -3.28
C MET A 84 6.61 -17.52 -1.78
N LEU A 85 5.61 -17.04 -1.04
CA LEU A 85 5.44 -17.38 0.37
C LEU A 85 5.14 -18.87 0.56
N SER A 86 4.29 -19.45 -0.27
CA SER A 86 3.99 -20.88 -0.24
C SER A 86 5.24 -21.73 -0.47
N TRP A 87 6.13 -21.29 -1.35
CA TRP A 87 7.39 -21.99 -1.60
C TRP A 87 8.38 -21.85 -0.44
N LEU A 88 8.43 -20.69 0.21
CA LEU A 88 9.27 -20.46 1.39
C LEU A 88 8.82 -21.31 2.59
N CYS A 89 7.52 -21.47 2.76
CA CYS A 89 6.91 -22.17 3.88
C CYS A 89 6.32 -23.50 3.40
N ASP A 90 7.04 -24.60 3.54
CA ASP A 90 6.52 -25.94 3.20
C ASP A 90 5.22 -26.30 3.95
N SER A 91 4.97 -25.60 5.06
CA SER A 91 3.80 -25.78 5.93
C SER A 91 2.50 -25.18 5.40
N PHE A 92 2.55 -24.37 4.34
CA PHE A 92 1.35 -23.77 3.74
C PHE A 92 0.48 -24.78 2.95
N LYS A 93 0.92 -26.04 2.85
CA LYS A 93 0.13 -27.11 2.24
C LYS A 93 -1.00 -27.63 3.14
N SER A 94 -0.99 -27.32 4.43
CA SER A 94 -2.06 -27.70 5.35
C SER A 94 -2.73 -26.45 5.90
N SER A 95 -3.92 -26.18 5.36
CA SER A 95 -4.95 -25.27 5.91
C SER A 95 -4.40 -24.01 6.59
N LEU A 96 -4.20 -22.94 5.81
CA LEU A 96 -4.24 -21.60 6.37
C LEU A 96 -5.55 -21.47 7.16
N PRO A 97 -5.50 -21.04 8.45
CA PRO A 97 -6.72 -20.62 9.10
C PRO A 97 -7.38 -19.58 8.19
N GLU A 98 -8.64 -19.78 7.87
CA GLU A 98 -9.44 -18.81 7.10
C GLU A 98 -9.52 -17.54 7.95
N ILE A 99 -8.59 -16.63 7.72
CA ILE A 99 -8.65 -15.29 8.30
C ILE A 99 -9.68 -14.57 7.45
N SER A 100 -10.91 -14.48 7.96
CA SER A 100 -11.95 -13.67 7.34
C SER A 100 -11.40 -12.29 7.07
N ALA A 101 -11.48 -11.84 5.81
CA ALA A 101 -11.09 -10.50 5.43
C ALA A 101 -11.89 -9.52 6.28
N VAL A 102 -11.26 -8.89 7.26
CA VAL A 102 -11.86 -7.76 7.96
C VAL A 102 -11.75 -6.58 7.00
N ASP A 103 -12.90 -6.16 6.48
CA ASP A 103 -12.97 -4.94 5.70
C ASP A 103 -12.61 -3.76 6.62
N ILE A 104 -11.34 -3.35 6.57
CA ILE A 104 -10.84 -2.14 7.22
C ILE A 104 -11.15 -0.96 6.28
N SER A 105 -12.36 -0.88 5.76
CA SER A 105 -12.82 0.36 5.19
C SER A 105 -12.91 1.35 6.33
N ALA A 106 -11.93 2.24 6.42
CA ALA A 106 -12.04 3.40 7.26
C ALA A 106 -13.37 4.06 6.89
N SER A 107 -14.36 3.97 7.79
CA SER A 107 -15.61 4.67 7.62
C SER A 107 -15.26 6.16 7.63
N THR A 108 -14.95 6.70 6.46
CA THR A 108 -14.85 8.14 6.30
C THR A 108 -16.24 8.68 6.57
N LEU A 109 -16.36 9.45 7.64
CA LEU A 109 -17.59 10.13 7.98
C LEU A 109 -17.90 11.12 6.85
N THR A 110 -18.63 10.67 5.85
CA THR A 110 -19.08 11.51 4.74
C THR A 110 -20.23 12.36 5.24
N VAL A 111 -19.88 13.53 5.78
CA VAL A 111 -20.89 14.56 6.07
C VAL A 111 -21.41 15.07 4.74
N THR A 112 -22.66 14.76 4.43
CA THR A 112 -23.33 15.25 3.22
C THR A 112 -23.31 16.78 3.24
N SER A 113 -22.94 17.42 2.13
CA SER A 113 -22.84 18.88 2.03
C SER A 113 -24.09 19.61 2.52
N SER A 114 -25.28 19.05 2.28
CA SER A 114 -26.55 19.57 2.78
C SER A 114 -26.63 19.59 4.31
N SER A 115 -26.16 18.55 4.99
CA SER A 115 -26.14 18.51 6.45
C SER A 115 -25.15 19.52 7.02
N ALA A 116 -23.99 19.69 6.42
CA ALA A 116 -23.00 20.69 6.85
C ALA A 116 -23.54 22.11 6.71
N VAL A 117 -24.21 22.43 5.60
CA VAL A 117 -24.84 23.74 5.35
C VAL A 117 -25.97 24.00 6.34
N MET A 118 -26.82 23.02 6.61
CA MET A 118 -27.93 23.14 7.55
C MET A 118 -27.44 23.45 8.97
N TRP A 119 -26.48 22.68 9.48
CA TRP A 119 -25.91 22.94 10.80
C TRP A 119 -25.12 24.24 10.85
N GLY A 120 -24.41 24.59 9.77
CA GLY A 120 -23.74 25.89 9.65
C GLY A 120 -24.74 27.06 9.74
N ALA A 121 -25.87 26.99 9.05
CA ALA A 121 -26.93 28.01 9.11
C ALA A 121 -27.52 28.14 10.52
N VAL A 122 -27.75 27.02 11.21
CA VAL A 122 -28.25 27.04 12.59
C VAL A 122 -27.29 27.79 13.52
N PHE A 123 -26.02 27.48 13.48
CA PHE A 123 -25.05 28.13 14.38
C PHE A 123 -24.75 29.57 14.01
N VAL A 124 -24.66 29.91 12.72
CA VAL A 124 -24.29 31.24 12.25
C VAL A 124 -25.45 32.23 12.31
N ILE A 125 -26.69 31.79 12.13
CA ILE A 125 -27.86 32.68 12.10
C ILE A 125 -28.66 32.62 13.39
N ILE A 126 -29.07 31.43 13.82
CA ILE A 126 -29.99 31.31 14.96
C ILE A 126 -29.35 31.75 16.27
N VAL A 127 -28.13 31.36 16.54
CA VAL A 127 -27.45 31.72 17.81
C VAL A 127 -27.27 33.26 17.95
N PRO A 128 -26.74 33.96 16.95
CA PRO A 128 -26.66 35.45 17.05
C PRO A 128 -28.02 36.12 17.18
N VAL A 129 -29.04 35.66 16.45
CA VAL A 129 -30.40 36.23 16.55
C VAL A 129 -30.97 36.08 17.95
N VAL A 130 -30.80 34.91 18.58
CA VAL A 130 -31.26 34.68 19.97
C VAL A 130 -30.53 35.60 20.94
N VAL A 131 -29.22 35.79 20.81
CA VAL A 131 -28.42 36.68 21.67
C VAL A 131 -28.90 38.12 21.54
N ILE A 132 -29.12 38.60 20.31
CA ILE A 132 -29.65 39.96 20.06
C ILE A 132 -31.04 40.13 20.64
N ALA A 133 -31.93 39.16 20.44
CA ALA A 133 -33.31 39.21 20.98
C ALA A 133 -33.31 39.28 22.52
N VAL A 134 -32.50 38.47 23.19
CA VAL A 134 -32.36 38.48 24.65
C VAL A 134 -31.77 39.83 25.11
N GLY A 135 -30.78 40.35 24.43
CA GLY A 135 -30.20 41.68 24.70
C GLY A 135 -31.24 42.79 24.58
N PHE A 136 -32.04 42.78 23.53
CA PHE A 136 -33.09 43.75 23.27
C PHE A 136 -34.22 43.70 24.31
N ILE A 137 -34.64 42.48 24.70
CA ILE A 137 -35.66 42.30 25.75
C ILE A 137 -35.14 42.87 27.10
N ARG A 138 -33.88 42.54 27.45
CA ARG A 138 -33.27 43.09 28.69
C ARG A 138 -33.13 44.61 28.64
N TRP A 139 -32.74 45.17 27.50
CA TRP A 139 -32.60 46.62 27.34
C TRP A 139 -33.96 47.34 27.47
N ASN A 140 -35.00 46.80 26.83
CA ASN A 140 -36.35 47.35 26.90
C ASN A 140 -36.99 47.27 28.26
N ARG A 141 -36.69 46.19 29.03
CA ARG A 141 -37.12 46.08 30.46
C ARG A 141 -36.47 47.12 31.35
N ARG A 142 -35.20 47.46 31.12
CA ARG A 142 -34.49 48.50 31.89
C ARG A 142 -34.96 49.92 31.61
N ARG A 143 -35.50 50.18 30.43
CA ARG A 143 -36.05 51.49 30.07
C ARG A 143 -37.44 51.78 30.66
N LYS A 144 -38.12 50.75 31.16
CA LYS A 144 -39.46 50.90 31.73
C LYS A 144 -39.47 50.94 33.26
N GLN A 145 -38.29 50.88 33.87
CA GLN A 145 -38.05 51.22 35.28
C GLN A 145 -37.46 52.64 35.39
#